data_c1bc0ec791c63a99edef191386aabf1d
#
_entry.id   c1bc0ec791c63a99edef191386aabf1d
#
_cell.length_a   1.000
_cell.length_b   1.000
_cell.length_c   1.000
_cell.angle_alpha   90.00
_cell.angle_beta   90.00
_cell.angle_gamma   90.00
#
_symmetry.space_group_name_H-M   'P 1'
#
loop_
_entity.id
_entity.type
_entity.pdbx_description
1 polymer ?
#
loop_
_entity_poly.entity_id
_entity_poly.type
_entity_poly.pdbx_seq_one_letter_code
_entity_poly.pdbx_strand_id
1 'polypeptide(L)'
;MSELNIFQAELENNEHCEAIRRLLNEYALEPLEGGTGLAPEVLSGLIPGLREQSSVLVLLASLEADIVGIAVCLWGVSTFAARPALNIHDLAVSGACRGRGIGTALIAEVERRAREKGCSRVTLEVRAENSNARSLYTRCGFEGAAHEVPAGVTLFCAKYL
;
A
#
# COMPACT_ATOMS: atom_id res chain seq x y z
N MET A 1 20.46 -14.32 -7.67
CA MET A 1 19.69 -13.30 -6.89
C MET A 1 18.23 -13.43 -7.27
N SER A 2 17.37 -13.42 -6.28
CA SER A 2 15.92 -13.45 -6.54
C SER A 2 15.51 -12.16 -7.22
N GLU A 3 14.85 -12.25 -8.36
CA GLU A 3 14.39 -11.08 -9.12
C GLU A 3 13.10 -10.54 -8.48
N LEU A 4 13.17 -9.29 -8.01
CA LEU A 4 12.02 -8.55 -7.51
C LEU A 4 11.42 -7.74 -8.65
N ASN A 5 10.14 -7.95 -8.93
CA ASN A 5 9.41 -7.20 -9.94
C ASN A 5 8.18 -6.54 -9.34
N ILE A 6 7.94 -5.26 -9.66
CA ILE A 6 6.74 -4.51 -9.27
C ILE A 6 5.93 -4.20 -10.51
N PHE A 7 4.65 -4.53 -10.49
CA PHE A 7 3.76 -4.37 -11.64
C PHE A 7 2.34 -4.01 -11.21
N GLN A 8 1.58 -3.45 -12.13
CA GLN A 8 0.17 -3.16 -11.90
C GLN A 8 -0.66 -4.43 -12.00
N ALA A 9 -1.54 -4.63 -11.03
CA ALA A 9 -2.48 -5.75 -11.05
C ALA A 9 -3.49 -5.60 -12.20
N GLU A 10 -3.73 -6.71 -12.87
CA GLU A 10 -4.84 -6.87 -13.81
C GLU A 10 -5.98 -7.57 -13.08
N LEU A 11 -7.09 -6.86 -12.86
CA LEU A 11 -8.21 -7.39 -12.07
C LEU A 11 -9.04 -8.45 -12.80
N GLU A 12 -8.74 -8.71 -14.07
CA GLU A 12 -9.27 -9.84 -14.84
C GLU A 12 -8.37 -11.09 -14.78
N ASN A 13 -7.15 -10.96 -14.24
CA ASN A 13 -6.22 -12.06 -14.05
C ASN A 13 -6.53 -12.75 -12.71
N ASN A 14 -6.88 -14.04 -12.75
CA ASN A 14 -7.25 -14.81 -11.56
C ASN A 14 -6.11 -14.92 -10.53
N GLU A 15 -4.87 -15.08 -10.96
CA GLU A 15 -3.71 -15.16 -10.08
C GLU A 15 -3.51 -13.85 -9.31
N HIS A 16 -3.62 -12.70 -9.99
CA HIS A 16 -3.57 -11.38 -9.36
C HIS A 16 -4.72 -11.20 -8.36
N CYS A 17 -5.94 -11.60 -8.71
CA CYS A 17 -7.08 -11.50 -7.83
C CYS A 17 -6.93 -12.35 -6.56
N GLU A 18 -6.45 -13.58 -6.69
CA GLU A 18 -6.18 -14.45 -5.53
C GLU A 18 -5.04 -13.89 -4.65
N ALA A 19 -3.98 -13.36 -5.26
CA ALA A 19 -2.90 -12.71 -4.51
C ALA A 19 -3.39 -11.48 -3.73
N ILE A 20 -4.23 -10.64 -4.34
CA ILE A 20 -4.84 -9.49 -3.68
C ILE A 20 -5.65 -9.93 -2.45
N ARG A 21 -6.55 -10.91 -2.60
CA ARG A 21 -7.34 -11.42 -1.48
C ARG A 21 -6.47 -11.98 -0.37
N ARG A 22 -5.50 -12.80 -0.72
CA ARG A 22 -4.59 -13.44 0.23
C ARG A 22 -3.76 -12.41 1.00
N LEU A 23 -3.12 -11.47 0.31
CA LEU A 23 -2.24 -10.49 0.94
C LEU A 23 -3.01 -9.50 1.84
N LEU A 24 -4.19 -9.05 1.43
CA LEU A 24 -5.01 -8.18 2.26
C LEU A 24 -5.62 -8.92 3.45
N ASN A 25 -5.98 -10.20 3.28
CA ASN A 25 -6.44 -11.02 4.42
C ASN A 25 -5.30 -11.31 5.40
N GLU A 26 -4.09 -11.60 4.93
CA GLU A 26 -2.90 -11.75 5.76
C GLU A 26 -2.61 -10.48 6.56
N TYR A 27 -2.73 -9.32 5.91
CA TYR A 27 -2.58 -8.02 6.57
C TYR A 27 -3.66 -7.80 7.65
N ALA A 28 -4.92 -8.13 7.37
CA ALA A 28 -6.01 -8.01 8.33
C ALA A 28 -5.90 -8.97 9.53
N LEU A 29 -5.11 -10.02 9.43
CA LEU A 29 -4.79 -10.93 10.53
C LEU A 29 -3.77 -10.35 11.51
N GLU A 30 -3.10 -9.25 11.18
CA GLU A 30 -2.15 -8.61 12.09
C GLU A 30 -2.88 -7.98 13.28
N PRO A 31 -2.28 -8.04 14.50
CA PRO A 31 -2.93 -7.53 15.71
C PRO A 31 -3.35 -6.06 15.63
N LEU A 32 -2.57 -5.21 14.96
CA LEU A 32 -2.89 -3.80 14.78
C LEU A 32 -4.05 -3.55 13.81
N GLU A 33 -4.38 -4.53 12.97
CA GLU A 33 -5.47 -4.47 11.99
C GLU A 33 -6.72 -5.26 12.42
N GLY A 34 -6.78 -5.64 13.69
CA GLY A 34 -7.90 -6.35 14.30
C GLY A 34 -7.65 -7.83 14.56
N GLY A 35 -6.71 -8.47 13.89
CA GLY A 35 -6.25 -9.83 14.16
C GLY A 35 -7.21 -10.95 13.74
N THR A 36 -8.33 -10.64 13.07
CA THR A 36 -9.38 -11.61 12.73
C THR A 36 -9.45 -11.97 11.24
N GLY A 37 -8.68 -11.27 10.42
CA GLY A 37 -8.80 -11.38 8.96
C GLY A 37 -10.06 -10.72 8.40
N LEU A 38 -10.26 -10.85 7.10
CA LEU A 38 -11.41 -10.30 6.40
C LEU A 38 -12.58 -11.30 6.45
N ALA A 39 -13.78 -10.79 6.67
CA ALA A 39 -15.00 -11.60 6.63
C ALA A 39 -15.20 -12.21 5.23
N PRO A 40 -15.83 -13.39 5.11
CA PRO A 40 -16.06 -14.05 3.81
C PRO A 40 -16.75 -13.16 2.77
N GLU A 41 -17.71 -12.34 3.21
CA GLU A 41 -18.44 -11.40 2.35
C GLU A 41 -17.53 -10.31 1.80
N VAL A 42 -16.56 -9.84 2.62
CA VAL A 42 -15.56 -8.86 2.21
C VAL A 42 -14.61 -9.46 1.19
N LEU A 43 -14.11 -10.67 1.45
CA LEU A 43 -13.22 -11.38 0.51
C LEU A 43 -13.89 -11.63 -0.85
N SER A 44 -15.17 -12.01 -0.86
CA SER A 44 -15.89 -12.23 -2.11
C SER A 44 -16.23 -10.94 -2.85
N GLY A 45 -16.48 -9.85 -2.11
CA GLY A 45 -16.79 -8.53 -2.67
C GLY A 45 -15.57 -7.69 -3.07
N LEU A 46 -14.36 -8.09 -2.65
CA LEU A 46 -13.17 -7.26 -2.78
C LEU A 46 -12.81 -6.93 -4.24
N ILE A 47 -12.69 -7.93 -5.09
CA ILE A 47 -12.33 -7.73 -6.50
C ILE A 47 -13.43 -7.00 -7.28
N PRO A 48 -14.72 -7.36 -7.17
CA PRO A 48 -15.80 -6.56 -7.74
C PRO A 48 -15.74 -5.10 -7.30
N GLY A 49 -15.54 -4.84 -6.00
CA GLY A 49 -15.45 -3.48 -5.46
C GLY A 49 -14.27 -2.69 -6.04
N LEU A 50 -13.11 -3.32 -6.21
CA LEU A 50 -11.96 -2.68 -6.85
C LEU A 50 -12.20 -2.35 -8.32
N ARG A 51 -12.87 -3.25 -9.06
CA ARG A 51 -13.19 -3.04 -10.48
C ARG A 51 -14.11 -1.84 -10.72
N GLU A 52 -15.04 -1.58 -9.81
CA GLU A 52 -15.99 -0.47 -9.92
C GLU A 52 -15.35 0.91 -9.68
N GLN A 53 -14.14 0.95 -9.13
CA GLN A 53 -13.46 2.21 -8.77
C GLN A 53 -12.39 2.58 -9.78
N SER A 54 -12.65 3.56 -10.63
CA SER A 54 -11.68 4.08 -11.61
C SER A 54 -10.49 4.82 -10.97
N SER A 55 -10.63 5.22 -9.70
CA SER A 55 -9.57 5.91 -8.94
C SER A 55 -8.57 4.99 -8.28
N VAL A 56 -8.75 3.67 -8.35
CA VAL A 56 -7.86 2.69 -7.71
C VAL A 56 -6.67 2.33 -8.60
N LEU A 57 -5.50 2.28 -8.00
CA LEU A 57 -4.30 1.69 -8.56
C LEU A 57 -3.84 0.57 -7.60
N VAL A 58 -3.78 -0.66 -8.08
CA VAL A 58 -3.21 -1.78 -7.32
C VAL A 58 -1.86 -2.17 -7.93
N LEU A 59 -0.82 -2.13 -7.12
CA LEU A 59 0.51 -2.62 -7.47
C LEU A 59 0.78 -3.91 -6.72
N LEU A 60 1.37 -4.88 -7.40
CA LEU A 60 1.80 -6.14 -6.85
C LEU A 60 3.33 -6.25 -6.94
N ALA A 61 3.92 -6.91 -5.97
CA ALA A 61 5.34 -7.26 -5.95
C ALA A 61 5.49 -8.77 -6.06
N SER A 62 6.22 -9.25 -7.06
CA SER A 62 6.62 -10.64 -7.14
C SER A 62 8.10 -10.79 -6.82
N LEU A 63 8.41 -11.87 -6.12
CA LEU A 63 9.76 -12.32 -5.84
C LEU A 63 9.90 -13.70 -6.46
N GLU A 64 10.73 -13.81 -7.52
CA GLU A 64 10.71 -14.99 -8.40
C GLU A 64 9.31 -15.15 -9.02
N ALA A 65 8.63 -16.27 -8.78
CA ALA A 65 7.28 -16.53 -9.31
C ALA A 65 6.16 -16.17 -8.32
N ASP A 66 6.48 -15.90 -7.05
CA ASP A 66 5.50 -15.70 -6.00
C ASP A 66 5.12 -14.21 -5.84
N ILE A 67 3.84 -13.90 -5.83
CA ILE A 67 3.35 -12.55 -5.50
C ILE A 67 3.34 -12.40 -3.98
N VAL A 68 4.18 -11.50 -3.46
CA VAL A 68 4.49 -11.41 -2.03
C VAL A 68 4.26 -10.04 -1.41
N GLY A 69 3.84 -9.07 -2.20
CA GLY A 69 3.56 -7.72 -1.71
C GLY A 69 2.48 -7.01 -2.51
N ILE A 70 1.83 -6.04 -1.88
CA ILE A 70 0.74 -5.26 -2.45
C ILE A 70 0.78 -3.81 -1.96
N ALA A 71 0.47 -2.88 -2.86
CA ALA A 71 0.08 -1.52 -2.52
C ALA A 71 -1.25 -1.21 -3.21
N VAL A 72 -2.26 -0.86 -2.42
CA VAL A 72 -3.54 -0.34 -2.92
C VAL A 72 -3.50 1.17 -2.78
N CYS A 73 -3.63 1.87 -3.88
CA CYS A 73 -3.53 3.33 -3.93
C CYS A 73 -4.80 3.95 -4.51
N LEU A 74 -5.10 5.17 -4.08
CA LEU A 74 -6.25 5.94 -4.53
C LEU A 74 -5.80 7.25 -5.16
N TRP A 75 -6.19 7.47 -6.41
CA TRP A 75 -6.01 8.75 -7.08
C TRP A 75 -6.99 9.78 -6.51
N GLY A 76 -6.46 10.92 -6.15
CA GLY A 76 -7.23 12.04 -5.63
C GLY A 76 -6.69 13.36 -6.14
N VAL A 77 -7.09 14.43 -5.49
CA VAL A 77 -6.67 15.80 -5.83
C VAL A 77 -6.23 16.54 -4.57
N SER A 78 -5.13 17.27 -4.67
CA SER A 78 -4.76 18.29 -3.69
C SER A 78 -5.38 19.62 -4.11
N THR A 79 -6.40 20.06 -3.40
CA THR A 79 -7.07 21.33 -3.71
C THR A 79 -6.15 22.54 -3.51
N PHE A 80 -5.25 22.48 -2.53
CA PHE A 80 -4.30 23.56 -2.25
C PHE A 80 -3.17 23.65 -3.28
N ALA A 81 -2.83 22.53 -3.94
CA ALA A 81 -1.85 22.51 -5.02
C ALA A 81 -2.50 22.59 -6.40
N ALA A 82 -3.83 22.43 -6.50
CA ALA A 82 -4.59 22.29 -7.74
C ALA A 82 -3.98 21.21 -8.68
N ARG A 83 -3.50 20.11 -8.09
CA ARG A 83 -2.80 19.01 -8.77
C ARG A 83 -3.28 17.67 -8.25
N PRO A 84 -3.15 16.59 -9.03
CA PRO A 84 -3.40 15.25 -8.53
C PRO A 84 -2.56 14.94 -7.28
N ALA A 85 -3.04 14.01 -6.48
CA ALA A 85 -2.33 13.41 -5.36
C ALA A 85 -2.60 11.91 -5.38
N LEU A 86 -1.64 11.10 -4.90
CA LEU A 86 -1.81 9.66 -4.80
C LEU A 86 -1.71 9.26 -3.33
N ASN A 87 -2.75 8.57 -2.84
CA ASN A 87 -2.78 8.04 -1.47
C ASN A 87 -2.44 6.55 -1.49
N ILE A 88 -1.50 6.14 -0.63
CA ILE A 88 -1.30 4.71 -0.33
C ILE A 88 -2.32 4.34 0.76
N HIS A 89 -3.35 3.61 0.36
CA HIS A 89 -4.42 3.18 1.25
C HIS A 89 -4.03 1.94 2.05
N ASP A 90 -3.44 0.94 1.38
CA ASP A 90 -2.89 -0.27 2.01
C ASP A 90 -1.50 -0.56 1.45
N LEU A 91 -0.58 -0.95 2.30
CA LEU A 91 0.74 -1.44 1.95
C LEU A 91 1.05 -2.68 2.79
N ALA A 92 1.21 -3.81 2.15
CA ALA A 92 1.49 -5.06 2.85
C ALA A 92 2.53 -5.91 2.12
N VAL A 93 3.35 -6.60 2.89
CA VAL A 93 4.30 -7.60 2.42
C VAL A 93 4.09 -8.86 3.25
N SER A 94 4.01 -10.01 2.58
CA SER A 94 3.87 -11.30 3.23
C SER A 94 4.92 -11.49 4.32
N GLY A 95 4.52 -11.99 5.49
CA GLY A 95 5.35 -12.06 6.69
C GLY A 95 6.70 -12.75 6.46
N ALA A 96 6.70 -13.83 5.67
CA ALA A 96 7.91 -14.59 5.32
C ALA A 96 8.91 -13.80 4.43
N CYS A 97 8.46 -12.73 3.79
CA CYS A 97 9.26 -11.96 2.82
C CYS A 97 9.63 -10.56 3.32
N ARG A 98 9.30 -10.20 4.56
CA ARG A 98 9.64 -8.90 5.16
C ARG A 98 11.15 -8.73 5.34
N GLY A 99 11.58 -7.46 5.45
CA GLY A 99 12.99 -7.14 5.62
C GLY A 99 13.85 -7.29 4.36
N ARG A 100 13.25 -7.56 3.21
CA ARG A 100 13.92 -7.78 1.92
C ARG A 100 13.80 -6.59 0.94
N GLY A 101 13.39 -5.43 1.42
CA GLY A 101 13.28 -4.21 0.61
C GLY A 101 12.02 -4.10 -0.25
N ILE A 102 11.09 -5.06 -0.17
CA ILE A 102 9.89 -5.11 -1.02
C ILE A 102 8.98 -3.91 -0.78
N GLY A 103 8.75 -3.54 0.49
CA GLY A 103 7.97 -2.34 0.81
C GLY A 103 8.57 -1.05 0.25
N THR A 104 9.89 -0.92 0.31
CA THR A 104 10.62 0.20 -0.29
C THR A 104 10.44 0.24 -1.80
N ALA A 105 10.53 -0.91 -2.46
CA ALA A 105 10.34 -1.01 -3.91
C ALA A 105 8.90 -0.68 -4.34
N LEU A 106 7.90 -1.13 -3.59
CA LEU A 106 6.50 -0.76 -3.82
C LEU A 106 6.30 0.76 -3.71
N ILE A 107 6.83 1.38 -2.66
CA ILE A 107 6.75 2.84 -2.48
C ILE A 107 7.44 3.58 -3.63
N ALA A 108 8.61 3.13 -4.06
CA ALA A 108 9.33 3.74 -5.18
C ALA A 108 8.51 3.69 -6.49
N GLU A 109 7.83 2.59 -6.76
CA GLU A 109 6.94 2.48 -7.92
C GLU A 109 5.70 3.37 -7.78
N VAL A 110 5.11 3.47 -6.58
CA VAL A 110 4.01 4.41 -6.30
C VAL A 110 4.45 5.85 -6.62
N GLU A 111 5.63 6.26 -6.15
CA GLU A 111 6.17 7.60 -6.43
C GLU A 111 6.39 7.82 -7.93
N ARG A 112 6.95 6.83 -8.63
CA ARG A 112 7.15 6.91 -10.07
C ARG A 112 5.83 7.15 -10.81
N ARG A 113 4.78 6.39 -10.47
CA ARG A 113 3.43 6.57 -11.02
C ARG A 113 2.83 7.93 -10.69
N ALA A 114 3.02 8.38 -9.45
CA ALA A 114 2.57 9.70 -9.01
C ALA A 114 3.25 10.84 -9.81
N ARG A 115 4.57 10.76 -10.02
CA ARG A 115 5.32 11.74 -10.80
C ARG A 115 4.87 11.76 -12.26
N GLU A 116 4.67 10.61 -12.89
CA GLU A 116 4.18 10.50 -14.26
C GLU A 116 2.82 11.17 -14.46
N LYS A 117 1.95 11.08 -13.45
CA LYS A 117 0.63 11.73 -13.47
C LYS A 117 0.64 13.19 -13.03
N GLY A 118 1.80 13.74 -12.68
CA GLY A 118 1.93 15.12 -12.25
C GLY A 118 1.42 15.40 -10.83
N CYS A 119 1.38 14.39 -9.96
CA CYS A 119 0.97 14.56 -8.57
C CYS A 119 1.85 15.55 -7.83
N SER A 120 1.26 16.30 -6.91
CA SER A 120 1.98 17.18 -6.00
C SER A 120 2.59 16.43 -4.81
N ARG A 121 2.01 15.30 -4.45
CA ARG A 121 2.43 14.51 -3.28
C ARG A 121 1.89 13.08 -3.33
N VAL A 122 2.54 12.21 -2.57
CA VAL A 122 2.03 10.91 -2.12
C VAL A 122 1.68 11.03 -0.64
N THR A 123 0.56 10.49 -0.23
CA THR A 123 0.09 10.50 1.16
C THR A 123 -0.17 9.10 1.68
N LEU A 124 -0.15 8.94 2.97
CA LEU A 124 -0.55 7.71 3.66
C LEU A 124 -0.94 8.00 5.11
N GLU A 125 -1.59 7.05 5.72
CA GLU A 125 -1.90 7.05 7.15
C GLU A 125 -1.24 5.85 7.82
N VAL A 126 -0.76 6.04 9.04
CA VAL A 126 -0.10 4.98 9.82
C VAL A 126 -0.43 5.13 11.31
N ARG A 127 -0.71 4.02 11.96
CA ARG A 127 -0.92 4.01 13.42
C ARG A 127 0.39 4.28 14.16
N ALA A 128 0.30 5.03 15.24
CA ALA A 128 1.44 5.38 16.08
C ALA A 128 2.22 4.15 16.57
N GLU A 129 1.52 3.05 16.86
CA GLU A 129 2.08 1.81 17.35
C GLU A 129 2.79 0.98 16.28
N ASN A 130 2.55 1.25 14.99
CA ASN A 130 3.16 0.50 13.89
C ASN A 130 4.59 1.02 13.63
N SER A 131 5.51 0.69 14.52
CA SER A 131 6.90 1.15 14.48
C SER A 131 7.64 0.70 13.23
N ASN A 132 7.36 -0.50 12.73
CA ASN A 132 7.98 -1.04 11.50
C ASN A 132 7.58 -0.23 10.27
N ALA A 133 6.29 0.03 10.09
CA ALA A 133 5.80 0.85 8.99
C ALA A 133 6.29 2.30 9.10
N ARG A 134 6.25 2.88 10.29
CA ARG A 134 6.76 4.24 10.54
C ARG A 134 8.23 4.39 10.18
N SER A 135 9.05 3.41 10.54
CA SER A 135 10.47 3.37 10.17
C SER A 135 10.67 3.30 8.65
N LEU A 136 9.88 2.48 7.96
CA LEU A 136 9.89 2.38 6.51
C LEU A 136 9.54 3.74 5.87
N TYR A 137 8.43 4.34 6.29
CA TYR A 137 7.96 5.59 5.72
C TYR A 137 8.93 6.76 5.98
N THR A 138 9.52 6.80 7.17
CA THR A 138 10.58 7.78 7.48
C THR A 138 11.78 7.64 6.55
N ARG A 139 12.27 6.41 6.33
CA ARG A 139 13.38 6.15 5.40
C ARG A 139 13.02 6.50 3.96
N CYS A 140 11.76 6.35 3.58
CA CYS A 140 11.27 6.72 2.25
C CYS A 140 10.99 8.22 2.11
N GLY A 141 11.19 9.03 3.15
CA GLY A 141 11.09 10.49 3.10
C GLY A 141 9.68 11.04 3.34
N PHE A 142 8.78 10.28 3.95
CA PHE A 142 7.47 10.77 4.35
C PHE A 142 7.57 11.65 5.60
N GLU A 143 7.12 12.88 5.50
CA GLU A 143 6.98 13.79 6.62
C GLU A 143 5.82 13.33 7.52
N GLY A 144 5.99 13.46 8.84
CA GLY A 144 5.01 13.08 9.84
C GLY A 144 5.19 11.68 10.41
N ALA A 145 5.84 10.76 9.70
CA ALA A 145 5.98 9.36 10.14
C ALA A 145 6.84 9.19 11.41
N ALA A 146 7.77 10.10 11.64
CA ALA A 146 8.68 10.08 12.80
C ALA A 146 8.15 10.85 14.03
N HIS A 147 7.02 11.53 13.95
CA HIS A 147 6.50 12.36 15.04
C HIS A 147 6.19 11.51 16.28
N GLU A 148 6.61 11.98 17.44
CA GLU A 148 6.22 11.39 18.72
C GLU A 148 4.78 11.77 19.06
N VAL A 149 3.93 10.78 19.20
CA VAL A 149 2.51 10.96 19.49
C VAL A 149 2.04 9.86 20.44
N PRO A 150 0.97 10.09 21.22
CA PRO A 150 0.40 9.04 22.08
C PRO A 150 -0.05 7.81 21.27
N ALA A 151 -0.09 6.66 21.95
CA ALA A 151 -0.71 5.45 21.44
C ALA A 151 -2.19 5.69 21.07
N GLY A 152 -2.67 5.00 20.04
CA GLY A 152 -4.04 5.13 19.52
C GLY A 152 -4.22 6.25 18.49
N VAL A 153 -3.20 7.05 18.24
CA VAL A 153 -3.23 8.11 17.21
C VAL A 153 -2.89 7.52 15.84
N THR A 154 -3.60 7.96 14.82
CA THR A 154 -3.25 7.74 13.41
C THR A 154 -2.53 8.97 12.88
N LEU A 155 -1.34 8.77 12.34
CA LEU A 155 -0.53 9.81 11.73
C LEU A 155 -0.85 9.93 10.24
N PHE A 156 -1.13 11.15 9.81
CA PHE A 156 -1.16 11.47 8.38
C PHE A 156 0.25 11.86 7.92
N CYS A 157 0.73 11.20 6.90
CA CYS A 157 2.08 11.40 6.38
C CYS A 157 2.03 11.79 4.91
N ALA A 158 2.96 12.64 4.49
CA ALA A 158 3.04 13.09 3.11
C ALA A 158 4.50 13.14 2.64
N LYS A 159 4.69 12.82 1.36
CA LYS A 159 5.92 13.05 0.63
C LYS A 159 5.61 13.95 -0.55
N TYR A 160 6.15 15.15 -0.54
CA TYR A 160 6.01 16.12 -1.64
C TYR A 160 6.94 15.75 -2.80
N LEU A 161 6.45 15.91 -4.01
CA LEU A 161 7.13 15.46 -5.22
C LEU A 161 7.66 16.63 -6.07
#